data_afbdd17520b5970dafe824ba38b1e4e3
#
_entry.id   afbdd17520b5970dafe824ba38b1e4e3
#
_cell.length_a   1.000
_cell.length_b   1.000
_cell.length_c   1.000
_cell.angle_alpha   90.00
_cell.angle_beta   90.00
_cell.angle_gamma   90.00
#
_symmetry.space_group_name_H-M   'P 1'
#
loop_
_entity.id
_entity.type
_entity.pdbx_description
1 polymer ?
#
loop_
_entity_poly.entity_id
_entity_poly.type
_entity_poly.pdbx_seq_one_letter_code
_entity_poly.pdbx_strand_id
1 'polypeptide(L)'
;YRDQTADELRDALKRAEADPAIRVAVLTGAGRAFGSGYDLSTLAPGEVPELERVLEVHFNPLVREMRASRLPIVTQVNGPCAGAAVGIALAGDVIIAARSAYFYEPFVGIALVPDAGNALFRPRLVGRGRATPAMLLGDRLSAEEALAWGMVWRVVDDAMLADETDAVAARLAERTPGAVAATKRLIVAATDNGMGEQLDLERDLQGEAGRTPEMKAAIAAFLARRKG
;
A
#
# COMPACT_ATOMS: atom_id res chain seq x y z
N TYR A 1 6.18 -0.72 15.22
CA TYR A 1 7.26 -1.13 14.31
C TYR A 1 8.62 -0.79 14.90
N ARG A 2 9.61 -1.62 14.61
CA ARG A 2 11.03 -1.41 14.91
C ARG A 2 11.81 -1.41 13.61
N ASP A 3 13.06 -0.99 13.63
CA ASP A 3 13.98 -1.07 12.50
C ASP A 3 14.00 -2.48 11.91
N GLN A 4 14.16 -3.49 12.78
CA GLN A 4 14.11 -4.90 12.42
C GLN A 4 12.81 -5.27 11.67
N THR A 5 11.64 -4.74 12.09
CA THR A 5 10.36 -5.02 11.42
C THR A 5 10.35 -4.51 9.97
N ALA A 6 10.90 -3.32 9.75
CA ALA A 6 11.01 -2.77 8.40
C ALA A 6 11.94 -3.61 7.51
N ASP A 7 13.09 -4.02 8.06
CA ASP A 7 14.06 -4.85 7.34
C ASP A 7 13.50 -6.24 7.04
N GLU A 8 12.83 -6.90 7.99
CA GLU A 8 12.18 -8.20 7.80
C GLU A 8 11.07 -8.14 6.75
N LEU A 9 10.27 -7.06 6.71
CA LEU A 9 9.26 -6.85 5.68
C LEU A 9 9.89 -6.68 4.30
N ARG A 10 10.98 -5.92 4.19
CA ARG A 10 11.74 -5.75 2.94
C ARG A 10 12.30 -7.08 2.45
N ASP A 11 12.90 -7.86 3.34
CA ASP A 11 13.44 -9.17 3.00
C ASP A 11 12.33 -10.16 2.61
N ALA A 12 11.19 -10.13 3.28
CA ALA A 12 10.03 -10.94 2.89
C ALA A 12 9.51 -10.56 1.51
N LEU A 13 9.39 -9.25 1.21
CA LEU A 13 8.97 -8.77 -0.10
C LEU A 13 9.96 -9.20 -1.20
N LYS A 14 11.26 -9.06 -0.98
CA LYS A 14 12.30 -9.50 -1.93
C LYS A 14 12.22 -11.01 -2.20
N ARG A 15 12.04 -11.84 -1.16
CA ARG A 15 11.85 -13.29 -1.34
C ARG A 15 10.59 -13.60 -2.14
N ALA A 16 9.49 -12.90 -1.85
CA ALA A 16 8.25 -13.07 -2.61
C ALA A 16 8.41 -12.66 -4.08
N GLU A 17 9.14 -11.61 -4.36
CA GLU A 17 9.42 -11.17 -5.73
C GLU A 17 10.34 -12.11 -6.50
N ALA A 18 11.26 -12.79 -5.81
CA ALA A 18 12.16 -13.76 -6.44
C ALA A 18 11.45 -15.06 -6.83
N ASP A 19 10.32 -15.38 -6.23
CA ASP A 19 9.54 -16.59 -6.52
C ASP A 19 8.45 -16.29 -7.57
N PRO A 20 8.53 -16.85 -8.79
CA PRO A 20 7.53 -16.64 -9.83
C PRO A 20 6.16 -17.27 -9.50
N ALA A 21 6.07 -18.19 -8.53
CA ALA A 21 4.82 -18.76 -8.08
C ALA A 21 4.00 -17.78 -7.23
N ILE A 22 4.65 -16.81 -6.60
CA ILE A 22 3.98 -15.77 -5.82
C ILE A 22 3.45 -14.69 -6.75
N ARG A 23 2.15 -14.43 -6.65
CA ARG A 23 1.38 -13.54 -7.53
C ARG A 23 0.86 -12.28 -6.84
N VAL A 24 0.69 -12.33 -5.51
CA VAL A 24 0.11 -11.28 -4.67
C VAL A 24 0.80 -11.31 -3.32
N ALA A 25 1.03 -10.16 -2.72
CA ALA A 25 1.42 -10.03 -1.33
C ALA A 25 0.24 -9.50 -0.51
N VAL A 26 0.01 -10.08 0.67
CA VAL A 26 -0.95 -9.55 1.65
C VAL A 26 -0.17 -9.07 2.86
N LEU A 27 -0.36 -7.80 3.22
CA LEU A 27 0.24 -7.20 4.41
C LEU A 27 -0.83 -6.96 5.47
N THR A 28 -0.63 -7.53 6.66
CA THR A 28 -1.54 -7.38 7.80
C THR A 28 -0.78 -7.27 9.11
N GLY A 29 -1.43 -6.78 10.16
CA GLY A 29 -0.87 -6.73 11.50
C GLY A 29 -1.07 -8.02 12.27
N ALA A 30 -0.10 -8.38 13.10
CA ALA A 30 -0.24 -9.48 14.05
C ALA A 30 -1.13 -9.07 15.24
N GLY A 31 -2.08 -9.92 15.63
CA GLY A 31 -2.96 -9.68 16.78
C GLY A 31 -4.03 -8.63 16.51
N ARG A 32 -4.21 -7.66 17.42
CA ARG A 32 -5.35 -6.73 17.44
C ARG A 32 -5.15 -5.43 16.67
N ALA A 33 -3.96 -5.16 16.16
CA ALA A 33 -3.63 -3.90 15.50
C ALA A 33 -2.85 -4.14 14.22
N PHE A 34 -3.05 -3.29 13.23
CA PHE A 34 -2.18 -3.25 12.07
C PHE A 34 -0.78 -2.73 12.45
N GLY A 35 -0.73 -1.65 13.22
CA GLY A 35 0.53 -1.12 13.74
C GLY A 35 0.32 0.19 14.50
N SER A 36 1.14 0.40 15.54
CA SER A 36 1.08 1.58 16.41
C SER A 36 2.13 2.66 16.07
N GLY A 37 2.78 2.56 14.91
CA GLY A 37 3.91 3.40 14.56
C GLY A 37 5.24 2.88 15.10
N TYR A 38 6.25 3.75 15.19
CA TYR A 38 7.57 3.40 15.71
C TYR A 38 7.50 3.04 17.19
N ASP A 39 8.19 1.98 17.59
CA ASP A 39 8.18 1.48 18.97
C ASP A 39 9.12 2.31 19.86
N LEU A 40 8.58 3.33 20.49
CA LEU A 40 9.30 4.18 21.43
C LEU A 40 9.58 3.52 22.79
N SER A 41 8.98 2.37 23.07
CA SER A 41 9.15 1.66 24.36
C SER A 41 10.54 1.06 24.56
N THR A 42 11.33 1.01 23.50
CA THR A 42 12.72 0.52 23.53
C THR A 42 13.74 1.59 23.91
N LEU A 43 13.31 2.86 23.99
CA LEU A 43 14.17 3.98 24.32
C LEU A 43 14.38 4.08 25.83
N ALA A 44 15.61 4.41 26.24
CA ALA A 44 15.90 4.76 27.62
C ALA A 44 15.25 6.11 28.01
N PRO A 45 14.98 6.39 29.30
CA PRO A 45 14.46 7.67 29.71
C PRO A 45 15.34 8.84 29.24
N GLY A 46 14.76 9.77 28.50
CA GLY A 46 15.47 10.94 27.92
C GLY A 46 16.20 10.66 26.61
N GLU A 47 16.17 9.44 26.12
CA GLU A 47 16.71 9.09 24.81
C GLU A 47 15.74 9.50 23.69
N VAL A 48 16.27 10.02 22.59
CA VAL A 48 15.54 10.36 21.36
C VAL A 48 16.11 9.50 20.24
N PRO A 49 15.26 8.83 19.43
CA PRO A 49 15.77 8.03 18.32
C PRO A 49 16.42 8.93 17.26
N GLU A 50 17.43 8.41 16.57
CA GLU A 50 18.02 9.05 15.38
C GLU A 50 17.04 8.92 14.20
N LEU A 51 15.94 9.69 14.22
CA LEU A 51 14.82 9.54 13.28
C LEU A 51 15.24 9.66 11.83
N GLU A 52 16.17 10.56 11.50
CA GLU A 52 16.70 10.71 10.13
C GLU A 52 17.32 9.39 9.66
N ARG A 53 18.16 8.76 10.48
CA ARG A 53 18.77 7.47 10.17
C ARG A 53 17.75 6.34 10.08
N VAL A 54 16.82 6.29 11.05
CA VAL A 54 15.74 5.29 11.06
C VAL A 54 14.93 5.35 9.76
N LEU A 55 14.57 6.54 9.34
CA LEU A 55 13.83 6.73 8.10
C LEU A 55 14.66 6.38 6.86
N GLU A 56 15.90 6.87 6.77
CA GLU A 56 16.74 6.68 5.59
C GLU A 56 17.15 5.22 5.38
N VAL A 57 17.44 4.49 6.46
CA VAL A 57 17.96 3.12 6.38
C VAL A 57 16.84 2.07 6.32
N HIS A 58 15.73 2.28 7.05
CA HIS A 58 14.72 1.26 7.26
C HIS A 58 13.37 1.57 6.59
N PHE A 59 12.70 2.67 6.96
CA PHE A 59 11.31 2.90 6.54
C PHE A 59 11.16 3.45 5.12
N ASN A 60 11.98 4.42 4.73
CA ASN A 60 11.91 4.98 3.37
C ASN A 60 12.24 3.93 2.30
N PRO A 61 13.27 3.07 2.47
CA PRO A 61 13.50 1.95 1.56
C PRO A 61 12.32 0.97 1.51
N LEU A 62 11.71 0.62 2.65
CA LEU A 62 10.52 -0.24 2.66
C LEU A 62 9.38 0.34 1.81
N VAL A 63 9.03 1.61 2.03
CA VAL A 63 7.96 2.28 1.27
C VAL A 63 8.29 2.35 -0.23
N ARG A 64 9.53 2.68 -0.58
CA ARG A 64 9.99 2.70 -1.99
C ARG A 64 9.89 1.31 -2.63
N GLU A 65 10.36 0.26 -1.95
CA GLU A 65 10.30 -1.13 -2.42
C GLU A 65 8.86 -1.62 -2.58
N MET A 66 7.96 -1.32 -1.63
CA MET A 66 6.53 -1.64 -1.77
C MET A 66 5.90 -0.99 -3.00
N ARG A 67 6.18 0.29 -3.25
CA ARG A 67 5.66 1.02 -4.42
C ARG A 67 6.26 0.53 -5.74
N ALA A 68 7.52 0.14 -5.75
CA ALA A 68 8.23 -0.38 -6.93
C ALA A 68 7.97 -1.87 -7.19
N SER A 69 7.40 -2.59 -6.24
CA SER A 69 7.18 -4.04 -6.32
C SER A 69 6.37 -4.43 -7.56
N ARG A 70 6.81 -5.53 -8.24
CA ARG A 70 6.03 -6.15 -9.30
C ARG A 70 4.74 -6.83 -8.80
N LEU A 71 4.71 -7.19 -7.52
CA LEU A 71 3.56 -7.81 -6.90
C LEU A 71 2.51 -6.75 -6.52
N PRO A 72 1.23 -6.98 -6.80
CA PRO A 72 0.18 -6.21 -6.15
C PRO A 72 0.19 -6.53 -4.66
N ILE A 73 0.09 -5.48 -3.84
CA ILE A 73 0.08 -5.58 -2.37
C ILE A 73 -1.32 -5.23 -1.88
N VAL A 74 -1.99 -6.21 -1.27
CA VAL A 74 -3.25 -6.00 -0.57
C VAL A 74 -2.94 -5.71 0.89
N THR A 75 -3.31 -4.52 1.37
CA THR A 75 -3.18 -4.17 2.78
C THR A 75 -4.48 -4.48 3.51
N GLN A 76 -4.39 -5.40 4.47
CA GLN A 76 -5.46 -5.82 5.36
C GLN A 76 -5.31 -5.10 6.69
N VAL A 77 -6.04 -4.00 6.90
CA VAL A 77 -5.98 -3.21 8.13
C VAL A 77 -6.91 -3.82 9.17
N ASN A 78 -6.36 -4.68 10.01
CA ASN A 78 -7.10 -5.52 10.97
C ASN A 78 -7.43 -4.83 12.30
N GLY A 79 -7.15 -3.54 12.45
CA GLY A 79 -7.43 -2.78 13.67
C GLY A 79 -6.69 -1.45 13.71
N PRO A 80 -6.37 -0.91 14.88
CA PRO A 80 -5.63 0.34 15.02
C PRO A 80 -4.41 0.44 14.09
N CYS A 81 -4.33 1.53 13.34
CA CYS A 81 -3.25 1.85 12.41
C CYS A 81 -2.77 3.27 12.72
N ALA A 82 -1.57 3.42 13.30
CA ALA A 82 -1.12 4.71 13.80
C ALA A 82 0.33 5.06 13.39
N GLY A 83 0.61 6.36 13.28
CA GLY A 83 1.93 6.89 12.96
C GLY A 83 2.47 6.38 11.62
N ALA A 84 3.71 5.93 11.56
CA ALA A 84 4.36 5.38 10.38
C ALA A 84 3.58 4.18 9.77
N ALA A 85 2.82 3.43 10.60
CA ALA A 85 2.00 2.32 10.11
C ALA A 85 0.93 2.77 9.12
N VAL A 86 0.41 4.00 9.23
CA VAL A 86 -0.55 4.55 8.25
C VAL A 86 0.11 4.70 6.90
N GLY A 87 1.31 5.28 6.82
CA GLY A 87 2.06 5.42 5.57
C GLY A 87 2.37 4.06 4.92
N ILE A 88 2.77 3.06 5.74
CA ILE A 88 3.01 1.69 5.28
C ILE A 88 1.71 1.07 4.74
N ALA A 89 0.58 1.25 5.44
CA ALA A 89 -0.71 0.77 4.96
C ALA A 89 -1.09 1.40 3.62
N LEU A 90 -0.89 2.72 3.48
CA LEU A 90 -1.20 3.49 2.27
C LEU A 90 -0.21 3.23 1.12
N ALA A 91 0.95 2.65 1.38
CA ALA A 91 1.89 2.20 0.35
C ALA A 91 1.41 0.95 -0.39
N GLY A 92 0.43 0.21 0.12
CA GLY A 92 -0.23 -0.88 -0.59
C GLY A 92 -1.07 -0.42 -1.77
N ASP A 93 -1.48 -1.37 -2.61
CA ASP A 93 -2.23 -1.08 -3.85
C ASP A 93 -3.75 -1.19 -3.66
N VAL A 94 -4.20 -2.11 -2.80
CA VAL A 94 -5.60 -2.30 -2.44
C VAL A 94 -5.71 -2.35 -0.93
N ILE A 95 -6.48 -1.45 -0.34
CA ILE A 95 -6.59 -1.34 1.11
C ILE A 95 -7.98 -1.76 1.55
N ILE A 96 -8.04 -2.79 2.38
CA ILE A 96 -9.27 -3.30 2.99
C ILE A 96 -9.13 -3.16 4.51
N ALA A 97 -10.12 -2.57 5.16
CA ALA A 97 -10.07 -2.33 6.60
C ALA A 97 -11.20 -3.05 7.33
N ALA A 98 -10.90 -3.54 8.53
CA ALA A 98 -11.91 -3.95 9.49
C ALA A 98 -12.74 -2.74 9.91
N ARG A 99 -14.03 -2.93 10.20
CA ARG A 99 -14.93 -1.85 10.65
C ARG A 99 -14.44 -1.20 11.95
N SER A 100 -13.84 -1.99 12.85
CA SER A 100 -13.25 -1.49 14.09
C SER A 100 -11.90 -0.76 13.92
N ALA A 101 -11.31 -0.78 12.72
CA ALA A 101 -10.06 -0.11 12.45
C ALA A 101 -10.21 1.41 12.49
N TYR A 102 -9.12 2.09 12.81
CA TYR A 102 -9.00 3.53 12.68
C TYR A 102 -7.59 3.91 12.27
N PHE A 103 -7.45 5.09 11.66
CA PHE A 103 -6.18 5.67 11.26
C PHE A 103 -5.86 6.88 12.12
N TYR A 104 -4.63 6.94 12.64
CA TYR A 104 -4.25 7.95 13.61
C TYR A 104 -2.82 8.44 13.38
N GLU A 105 -2.64 9.71 13.12
CA GLU A 105 -1.34 10.34 12.85
C GLU A 105 -1.01 11.41 13.90
N PRO A 106 -0.57 11.03 15.11
CA PRO A 106 -0.36 11.96 16.23
C PRO A 106 0.93 12.78 16.16
N PHE A 107 1.58 12.85 15.01
CA PHE A 107 2.93 13.42 14.87
C PHE A 107 3.06 14.83 15.46
N VAL A 108 2.17 15.76 15.09
CA VAL A 108 2.22 17.15 15.57
C VAL A 108 2.02 17.21 17.09
N GLY A 109 1.20 16.32 17.65
CA GLY A 109 0.96 16.25 19.10
C GLY A 109 2.18 15.83 19.92
N ILE A 110 3.19 15.23 19.29
CA ILE A 110 4.47 14.85 19.93
C ILE A 110 5.66 15.62 19.31
N ALA A 111 5.39 16.79 18.73
CA ALA A 111 6.39 17.67 18.11
C ALA A 111 7.18 17.05 16.96
N LEU A 112 6.58 16.10 16.22
CA LEU A 112 7.12 15.47 15.02
C LEU A 112 6.32 15.87 13.77
N VAL A 113 6.83 15.48 12.61
CA VAL A 113 6.17 15.63 11.31
C VAL A 113 5.81 14.24 10.76
N PRO A 114 4.76 14.12 9.91
CA PRO A 114 4.41 12.88 9.26
C PRO A 114 5.56 12.30 8.41
N ASP A 115 5.79 10.99 8.54
CA ASP A 115 6.86 10.22 7.90
C ASP A 115 6.32 9.01 7.12
N ALA A 116 7.18 8.09 6.71
CA ALA A 116 6.86 6.84 6.01
C ALA A 116 5.87 7.01 4.83
N GLY A 117 5.89 8.17 4.17
CA GLY A 117 5.02 8.46 3.03
C GLY A 117 3.64 9.04 3.39
N ASN A 118 3.30 9.21 4.67
CA ASN A 118 2.02 9.77 5.11
C ASN A 118 1.71 11.12 4.43
N ALA A 119 2.67 12.06 4.44
CA ALA A 119 2.51 13.38 3.85
C ALA A 119 2.38 13.36 2.32
N LEU A 120 2.73 12.27 1.67
CA LEU A 120 2.58 12.06 0.23
C LEU A 120 1.25 11.39 -0.10
N PHE A 121 0.98 10.23 0.51
CA PHE A 121 -0.15 9.38 0.14
C PHE A 121 -1.49 9.98 0.57
N ARG A 122 -1.61 10.41 1.82
CA ARG A 122 -2.88 10.89 2.33
C ARG A 122 -3.45 12.07 1.54
N PRO A 123 -2.72 13.18 1.30
CA PRO A 123 -3.24 14.29 0.50
C PRO A 123 -3.61 13.91 -0.93
N ARG A 124 -2.92 12.94 -1.52
CA ARG A 124 -3.21 12.46 -2.88
C ARG A 124 -4.49 11.61 -2.92
N LEU A 125 -4.77 10.85 -1.87
CA LEU A 125 -5.97 10.01 -1.78
C LEU A 125 -7.23 10.80 -1.42
N VAL A 126 -7.15 11.67 -0.41
CA VAL A 126 -8.34 12.32 0.15
C VAL A 126 -8.47 13.80 -0.21
N GLY A 127 -7.50 14.34 -0.93
CA GLY A 127 -7.37 15.75 -1.24
C GLY A 127 -6.87 16.60 -0.06
N ARG A 128 -6.23 17.74 -0.38
CA ARG A 128 -5.61 18.64 0.61
C ARG A 128 -6.60 19.14 1.68
N GLY A 129 -7.85 19.40 1.29
CA GLY A 129 -8.85 19.93 2.22
C GLY A 129 -9.18 19.03 3.40
N ARG A 130 -9.12 17.68 3.20
CA ARG A 130 -9.34 16.69 4.26
C ARG A 130 -8.03 16.30 4.95
N ALA A 131 -6.95 16.17 4.18
CA ALA A 131 -5.66 15.78 4.72
C ALA A 131 -5.11 16.82 5.71
N THR A 132 -5.18 18.12 5.38
CA THR A 132 -4.59 19.18 6.20
C THR A 132 -5.13 19.20 7.63
N PRO A 133 -6.45 19.33 7.89
CA PRO A 133 -6.95 19.32 9.26
C PRO A 133 -6.67 17.98 9.96
N ALA A 134 -6.85 16.84 9.28
CA ALA A 134 -6.62 15.54 9.89
C ALA A 134 -5.16 15.33 10.35
N MET A 135 -4.18 15.83 9.60
CA MET A 135 -2.76 15.70 9.94
C MET A 135 -2.30 16.76 10.94
N LEU A 136 -2.85 17.98 10.90
CA LEU A 136 -2.46 19.05 11.82
C LEU A 136 -3.12 18.91 13.20
N LEU A 137 -4.37 18.47 13.27
CA LEU A 137 -5.10 18.27 14.52
C LEU A 137 -4.79 16.90 15.13
N GLY A 138 -4.42 15.91 14.32
CA GLY A 138 -4.10 14.57 14.78
C GLY A 138 -5.33 13.82 15.28
N ASP A 139 -6.49 14.05 14.69
CA ASP A 139 -7.71 13.32 15.04
C ASP A 139 -7.67 11.88 14.50
N ARG A 140 -8.36 10.99 15.20
CA ARG A 140 -8.59 9.63 14.70
C ARG A 140 -9.60 9.66 13.56
N LEU A 141 -9.27 8.98 12.48
CA LEU A 141 -10.15 8.76 11.35
C LEU A 141 -10.65 7.31 11.41
N SER A 142 -11.95 7.12 11.56
CA SER A 142 -12.56 5.78 11.53
C SER A 142 -12.41 5.11 10.16
N ALA A 143 -12.55 3.78 10.10
CA ALA A 143 -12.54 3.05 8.84
C ALA A 143 -13.62 3.53 7.88
N GLU A 144 -14.82 3.82 8.37
CA GLU A 144 -15.95 4.32 7.57
C GLU A 144 -15.69 5.72 6.99
N GLU A 145 -15.11 6.62 7.77
CA GLU A 145 -14.69 7.92 7.25
C GLU A 145 -13.57 7.78 6.23
N ALA A 146 -12.60 6.89 6.46
CA ALA A 146 -11.53 6.58 5.52
C ALA A 146 -12.08 6.05 4.18
N LEU A 147 -13.12 5.21 4.22
CA LEU A 147 -13.85 4.76 3.04
C LEU A 147 -14.56 5.94 2.35
N ALA A 148 -15.31 6.74 3.09
CA ALA A 148 -16.04 7.88 2.55
C ALA A 148 -15.11 8.96 1.94
N TRP A 149 -13.86 9.01 2.40
CA TRP A 149 -12.84 9.92 1.86
C TRP A 149 -12.05 9.33 0.68
N GLY A 150 -12.23 8.04 0.38
CA GLY A 150 -11.46 7.35 -0.67
C GLY A 150 -10.05 6.94 -0.25
N MET A 151 -9.77 6.93 1.05
CA MET A 151 -8.46 6.50 1.58
C MET A 151 -8.32 4.97 1.60
N VAL A 152 -9.40 4.26 1.85
CA VAL A 152 -9.48 2.79 1.75
C VAL A 152 -10.49 2.38 0.69
N TRP A 153 -10.25 1.25 0.06
CA TRP A 153 -11.13 0.75 -1.00
C TRP A 153 -12.40 0.09 -0.46
N ARG A 154 -12.30 -0.61 0.68
CA ARG A 154 -13.43 -1.35 1.28
C ARG A 154 -13.30 -1.42 2.79
N VAL A 155 -14.45 -1.37 3.46
CA VAL A 155 -14.59 -1.68 4.89
C VAL A 155 -15.54 -2.85 5.02
N VAL A 156 -15.18 -3.81 5.87
CA VAL A 156 -15.97 -5.01 6.14
C VAL A 156 -16.05 -5.27 7.64
N ASP A 157 -17.00 -6.08 8.07
CA ASP A 157 -17.05 -6.51 9.46
C ASP A 157 -15.78 -7.29 9.81
N ASP A 158 -15.31 -7.14 11.03
CA ASP A 158 -14.00 -7.67 11.47
C ASP A 158 -13.85 -9.16 11.20
N ALA A 159 -14.93 -9.92 11.42
CA ALA A 159 -14.95 -11.37 11.17
C ALA A 159 -14.84 -11.75 9.67
N MET A 160 -15.16 -10.83 8.76
CA MET A 160 -15.13 -11.05 7.31
C MET A 160 -13.84 -10.56 6.65
N LEU A 161 -12.96 -9.92 7.42
CA LEU A 161 -11.80 -9.24 6.86
C LEU A 161 -10.84 -10.19 6.13
N ALA A 162 -10.55 -11.34 6.73
CA ALA A 162 -9.67 -12.35 6.14
C ALA A 162 -10.27 -12.91 4.84
N ASP A 163 -11.52 -13.35 4.87
CA ASP A 163 -12.20 -13.93 3.72
C ASP A 163 -12.29 -12.95 2.54
N GLU A 164 -12.62 -11.69 2.82
CA GLU A 164 -12.66 -10.64 1.78
C GLU A 164 -11.27 -10.36 1.20
N THR A 165 -10.25 -10.30 2.04
CA THR A 165 -8.87 -10.10 1.60
C THR A 165 -8.40 -11.25 0.71
N ASP A 166 -8.66 -12.49 1.13
CA ASP A 166 -8.29 -13.70 0.38
C ASP A 166 -9.03 -13.76 -0.97
N ALA A 167 -10.32 -13.40 -1.01
CA ALA A 167 -11.06 -13.32 -2.25
C ALA A 167 -10.49 -12.28 -3.23
N VAL A 168 -10.05 -11.13 -2.73
CA VAL A 168 -9.39 -10.10 -3.56
C VAL A 168 -8.02 -10.57 -4.03
N ALA A 169 -7.23 -11.16 -3.14
CA ALA A 169 -5.92 -11.70 -3.48
C ALA A 169 -6.01 -12.81 -4.54
N ALA A 170 -6.97 -13.72 -4.41
CA ALA A 170 -7.24 -14.76 -5.39
C ALA A 170 -7.57 -14.17 -6.78
N ARG A 171 -8.46 -13.17 -6.83
CA ARG A 171 -8.81 -12.48 -8.07
C ARG A 171 -7.62 -11.78 -8.72
N LEU A 172 -6.72 -11.20 -7.95
CA LEU A 172 -5.47 -10.60 -8.45
C LEU A 172 -4.51 -11.68 -8.96
N ALA A 173 -4.40 -12.81 -8.27
CA ALA A 173 -3.54 -13.93 -8.64
C ALA A 173 -3.94 -14.59 -9.98
N GLU A 174 -5.22 -14.53 -10.36
CA GLU A 174 -5.72 -14.99 -11.65
C GLU A 174 -5.31 -14.10 -12.85
N ARG A 175 -4.85 -12.88 -12.57
CA ARG A 175 -4.48 -11.92 -13.63
C ARG A 175 -3.08 -12.23 -14.17
N THR A 176 -2.82 -11.78 -15.39
CA THR A 176 -1.49 -11.88 -16.01
C THR A 176 -0.49 -11.04 -15.23
N PRO A 177 0.58 -11.63 -14.65
CA PRO A 177 1.50 -10.91 -13.75
C PRO A 177 2.14 -9.69 -14.40
N GLY A 178 2.60 -9.82 -15.65
CA GLY A 178 3.21 -8.71 -16.38
C GLY A 178 2.25 -7.54 -16.57
N ALA A 179 0.98 -7.82 -16.88
CA ALA A 179 -0.04 -6.77 -17.03
C ALA A 179 -0.35 -6.08 -15.68
N VAL A 180 -0.42 -6.83 -14.58
CA VAL A 180 -0.61 -6.27 -13.24
C VAL A 180 0.56 -5.38 -12.84
N ALA A 181 1.79 -5.86 -13.00
CA ALA A 181 3.00 -5.09 -12.69
C ALA A 181 3.10 -3.81 -13.53
N ALA A 182 2.83 -3.88 -14.84
CA ALA A 182 2.83 -2.72 -15.72
C ALA A 182 1.74 -1.71 -15.34
N THR A 183 0.53 -2.18 -15.01
CA THR A 183 -0.58 -1.31 -14.56
C THR A 183 -0.22 -0.60 -13.26
N LYS A 184 0.33 -1.33 -12.28
CA LYS A 184 0.82 -0.73 -11.04
C LYS A 184 1.88 0.35 -11.31
N ARG A 185 2.85 0.07 -12.18
CA ARG A 185 3.88 1.03 -12.60
C ARG A 185 3.27 2.30 -13.21
N LEU A 186 2.25 2.16 -14.08
CA LEU A 186 1.54 3.31 -14.66
C LEU A 186 0.85 4.15 -13.60
N ILE A 187 0.14 3.51 -12.66
CA ILE A 187 -0.57 4.22 -11.57
C ILE A 187 0.43 4.97 -10.67
N VAL A 188 1.57 4.35 -10.35
CA VAL A 188 2.60 4.99 -9.54
C VAL A 188 3.21 6.18 -10.28
N ALA A 189 3.58 6.02 -11.54
CA ALA A 189 4.19 7.07 -12.35
C ALA A 189 3.25 8.26 -12.60
N ALA A 190 1.95 8.00 -12.75
CA ALA A 190 0.94 9.04 -12.97
C ALA A 190 0.83 10.07 -11.83
N THR A 191 1.42 9.78 -10.67
CA THR A 191 1.47 10.74 -9.56
C THR A 191 2.47 11.88 -9.78
N ASP A 192 3.46 11.68 -10.63
CA ASP A 192 4.58 12.61 -10.84
C ASP A 192 4.74 13.02 -12.30
N ASN A 193 4.30 12.19 -13.25
CA ASN A 193 4.39 12.46 -14.69
C ASN A 193 3.46 13.58 -15.15
N GLY A 194 3.94 14.39 -16.08
CA GLY A 194 3.08 15.22 -16.93
C GLY A 194 2.31 14.35 -17.96
N MET A 195 1.28 14.94 -18.61
CA MET A 195 0.45 14.20 -19.56
C MET A 195 1.27 13.53 -20.69
N GLY A 196 2.25 14.23 -21.25
CA GLY A 196 3.08 13.68 -22.35
C GLY A 196 3.88 12.45 -21.89
N GLU A 197 4.58 12.57 -20.77
CA GLU A 197 5.38 11.49 -20.19
C GLU A 197 4.53 10.27 -19.82
N GLN A 198 3.33 10.53 -19.28
CA GLN A 198 2.40 9.46 -18.92
C GLN A 198 1.90 8.70 -20.16
N LEU A 199 1.49 9.41 -21.21
CA LEU A 199 1.03 8.79 -22.45
C LEU A 199 2.16 8.02 -23.17
N ASP A 200 3.38 8.52 -23.12
CA ASP A 200 4.55 7.81 -23.66
C ASP A 200 4.83 6.52 -22.90
N LEU A 201 4.76 6.54 -21.56
CA LEU A 201 4.92 5.36 -20.71
C LEU A 201 3.80 4.33 -20.97
N GLU A 202 2.56 4.79 -21.12
CA GLU A 202 1.41 3.93 -21.47
C GLU A 202 1.63 3.24 -22.82
N ARG A 203 2.04 3.99 -23.85
CA ARG A 203 2.36 3.45 -25.18
C ARG A 203 3.44 2.37 -25.09
N ASP A 204 4.51 2.62 -24.36
CA ASP A 204 5.66 1.73 -24.29
C ASP A 204 5.30 0.43 -23.57
N LEU A 205 4.67 0.52 -22.40
CA LEU A 205 4.23 -0.65 -21.64
C LEU A 205 3.11 -1.44 -22.34
N GLN A 206 2.19 -0.75 -23.04
CA GLN A 206 1.18 -1.39 -23.87
C GLN A 206 1.81 -2.13 -25.05
N GLY A 207 2.83 -1.54 -25.67
CA GLY A 207 3.60 -2.19 -26.73
C GLY A 207 4.35 -3.43 -26.24
N GLU A 208 4.92 -3.40 -25.04
CA GLU A 208 5.55 -4.58 -24.40
C GLU A 208 4.50 -5.67 -24.14
N ALA A 209 3.39 -5.34 -23.49
CA ALA A 209 2.31 -6.27 -23.17
C ALA A 209 1.71 -6.91 -24.43
N GLY A 210 1.52 -6.12 -25.50
CA GLY A 210 0.97 -6.58 -26.78
C GLY A 210 1.81 -7.62 -27.52
N ARG A 211 3.09 -7.75 -27.20
CA ARG A 211 4.00 -8.73 -27.81
C ARG A 211 4.08 -10.05 -27.04
N THR A 212 3.43 -10.16 -25.89
CA THR A 212 3.51 -11.34 -25.02
C THR A 212 2.68 -12.52 -25.57
N PRO A 213 3.08 -13.78 -25.30
CA PRO A 213 2.27 -14.96 -25.59
C PRO A 213 0.91 -14.93 -24.89
N GLU A 214 0.85 -14.39 -23.67
CA GLU A 214 -0.36 -14.26 -22.86
C GLU A 214 -1.40 -13.39 -23.55
N MET A 215 -0.99 -12.27 -24.16
CA MET A 215 -1.91 -11.43 -24.93
C MET A 215 -2.49 -12.14 -26.14
N LYS A 216 -1.67 -12.90 -26.88
CA LYS A 216 -2.12 -13.70 -28.02
C LYS A 216 -3.16 -14.74 -27.59
N ALA A 217 -2.89 -15.45 -26.48
CA ALA A 217 -3.82 -16.42 -25.91
C ALA A 217 -5.14 -15.76 -25.44
N ALA A 218 -5.06 -14.59 -24.79
CA ALA A 218 -6.22 -13.85 -24.34
C ALA A 218 -7.12 -13.40 -25.51
N ILE A 219 -6.54 -12.91 -26.62
CA ILE A 219 -7.29 -12.55 -27.83
C ILE A 219 -7.99 -13.78 -28.41
N ALA A 220 -7.28 -14.92 -28.53
CA ALA A 220 -7.87 -16.15 -29.06
C ALA A 220 -9.05 -16.61 -28.21
N ALA A 221 -8.93 -16.60 -26.88
CA ALA A 221 -9.99 -16.95 -25.95
C ALA A 221 -11.20 -16.00 -26.04
N PHE A 222 -10.94 -14.69 -26.17
CA PHE A 222 -12.00 -13.69 -26.32
C PHE A 222 -12.80 -13.89 -27.61
N LEU A 223 -12.11 -14.13 -28.72
CA LEU A 223 -12.77 -14.36 -30.02
C LEU A 223 -13.56 -15.68 -30.06
N ALA A 224 -13.09 -16.72 -29.38
CA ALA A 224 -13.81 -18.00 -29.27
C ALA A 224 -15.14 -17.83 -28.51
N ARG A 225 -15.19 -17.04 -27.44
CA ARG A 225 -16.43 -16.77 -26.66
C ARG A 225 -17.50 -15.98 -27.43
N ARG A 226 -17.13 -15.24 -28.48
CA ARG A 226 -18.08 -14.46 -29.29
C ARG A 226 -18.73 -15.28 -30.42
N LYS A 227 -18.23 -16.51 -30.69
CA LYS A 227 -18.73 -17.38 -31.74
C LYS A 227 -19.68 -18.49 -31.20
N GLY A 228 -19.84 -18.63 -29.90
CA GLY A 228 -20.81 -19.48 -29.23
C GLY A 228 -21.89 -18.62 -28.56
#